data_58c8eb742a5c9be964c9720b55352474
#
_entry.id   58c8eb742a5c9be964c9720b55352474
#
_cell.length_a   1.000
_cell.length_b   1.000
_cell.length_c   1.000
_cell.angle_alpha   90.00
_cell.angle_beta   90.00
_cell.angle_gamma   90.00
#
_symmetry.space_group_name_H-M   'P 1'
#
loop_
_entity.id
_entity.type
_entity.pdbx_description
1 polymer ?
#
loop_
_entity_poly.entity_id
_entity_poly.type
_entity_poly.pdbx_seq_one_letter_code
_entity_poly.pdbx_strand_id
1 'polypeptide(L)'
;MNYLTDKVFHTYFSGVPNGSIIYREKKAVMCAIDRRTRVQLKEAPILPREEGRAIAETMIDYERLFRELDAYVGCAWDQDELTLKNGAVYSRHITYTGTVEGKTVTAQLWCQRKSHGCMDILTVDQKIIVFINPGRICSEITVLAGYESVTPLTRFDDPLLSKVAYGVNPLGNIMVPCKDGVRLATEVFLPNGLEPGQKVPSIVIRTCYGKARDIDRSWHWVTRGYAFVIQDVRGRSDSDGTLEAFQHEREDADDLFNWIAAQPWSDGNIGMWGASYLGYTTTSACTSGNPHL
;
A
#
# COMPACT_ATOMS: atom_id res chain seq x y z
N MET A 1 -27.31 -20.25 -1.13
CA MET A 1 -26.15 -19.86 -0.32
C MET A 1 -25.08 -19.38 -1.28
N ASN A 2 -24.48 -18.22 -1.02
CA ASN A 2 -23.45 -17.64 -1.89
C ASN A 2 -22.19 -18.54 -1.82
N TYR A 3 -21.61 -18.89 -2.97
CA TYR A 3 -20.44 -19.79 -3.04
C TYR A 3 -19.17 -19.22 -2.36
N LEU A 4 -19.16 -17.92 -2.04
CA LEU A 4 -18.07 -17.25 -1.32
C LEU A 4 -18.24 -17.27 0.20
N THR A 5 -19.39 -17.72 0.72
CA THR A 5 -19.64 -17.82 2.17
C THR A 5 -18.68 -18.83 2.79
N ASP A 6 -18.08 -18.46 3.93
CA ASP A 6 -17.10 -19.23 4.70
C ASP A 6 -15.79 -19.56 3.94
N LYS A 7 -15.58 -18.93 2.78
CA LYS A 7 -14.31 -19.03 2.07
C LYS A 7 -13.28 -18.06 2.66
N VAL A 8 -12.04 -18.52 2.70
CA VAL A 8 -10.90 -17.70 3.11
C VAL A 8 -10.38 -16.92 1.92
N PHE A 9 -10.21 -15.63 2.11
CA PHE A 9 -9.53 -14.75 1.17
C PHE A 9 -8.25 -14.23 1.80
N HIS A 10 -7.13 -14.35 1.11
CA HIS A 10 -5.89 -13.69 1.51
C HIS A 10 -5.87 -12.27 0.97
N THR A 11 -5.45 -11.31 1.78
CA THR A 11 -5.35 -9.90 1.39
C THR A 11 -3.90 -9.45 1.37
N TYR A 12 -3.58 -8.66 0.33
CA TYR A 12 -2.24 -8.16 0.06
C TYR A 12 -2.27 -6.68 -0.24
N PHE A 13 -1.39 -5.93 0.37
CA PHE A 13 -1.21 -4.50 0.13
C PHE A 13 0.09 -4.29 -0.65
N SER A 14 -0.01 -3.90 -1.95
CA SER A 14 1.15 -3.79 -2.85
C SER A 14 2.08 -5.02 -2.82
N GLY A 15 1.48 -6.21 -2.85
CA GLY A 15 2.19 -7.49 -2.82
C GLY A 15 2.68 -7.94 -1.44
N VAL A 16 2.46 -7.14 -0.38
CA VAL A 16 2.79 -7.53 0.99
C VAL A 16 1.57 -8.18 1.64
N PRO A 17 1.69 -9.39 2.23
CA PRO A 17 0.59 -10.02 2.95
C PRO A 17 0.08 -9.11 4.08
N ASN A 18 -1.24 -8.88 4.11
CA ASN A 18 -1.91 -8.01 5.08
C ASN A 18 -2.84 -8.79 6.03
N GLY A 19 -3.16 -10.03 5.70
CA GLY A 19 -4.00 -10.89 6.50
C GLY A 19 -4.90 -11.80 5.67
N SER A 20 -5.96 -12.28 6.31
CA SER A 20 -7.02 -13.04 5.65
C SER A 20 -8.40 -12.54 6.07
N ILE A 21 -9.37 -12.67 5.18
CA ILE A 21 -10.74 -12.25 5.39
C ILE A 21 -11.67 -13.44 5.14
N ILE A 22 -12.68 -13.57 5.98
CA ILE A 22 -13.74 -14.58 5.84
C ILE A 22 -15.08 -13.84 5.88
N TYR A 23 -15.96 -14.17 4.95
CA TYR A 23 -17.35 -13.73 4.98
C TYR A 23 -18.20 -14.77 5.68
N ARG A 24 -18.65 -14.48 6.90
CA ARG A 24 -19.43 -15.36 7.74
C ARG A 24 -20.64 -14.63 8.31
N GLU A 25 -21.83 -15.23 8.25
CA GLU A 25 -23.06 -14.67 8.81
C GLU A 25 -23.35 -13.21 8.39
N LYS A 26 -23.11 -12.91 7.11
CA LYS A 26 -23.26 -11.56 6.52
C LYS A 26 -22.31 -10.48 7.11
N LYS A 27 -21.23 -10.89 7.76
CA LYS A 27 -20.19 -9.99 8.29
C LYS A 27 -18.84 -10.37 7.72
N ALA A 28 -18.00 -9.37 7.57
CA ALA A 28 -16.59 -9.57 7.25
C ALA A 28 -15.80 -9.73 8.56
N VAL A 29 -15.00 -10.77 8.63
CA VAL A 29 -14.11 -11.04 9.74
C VAL A 29 -12.69 -11.12 9.20
N MET A 30 -11.77 -10.45 9.85
CA MET A 30 -10.38 -10.37 9.43
C MET A 30 -9.45 -10.95 10.49
N CYS A 31 -8.47 -11.72 10.03
CA CYS A 31 -7.27 -12.06 10.78
C CYS A 31 -6.12 -11.23 10.19
N ALA A 32 -5.92 -10.03 10.70
CA ALA A 32 -4.86 -9.13 10.24
C ALA A 32 -3.47 -9.66 10.59
N ILE A 33 -2.45 -9.18 9.87
CA ILE A 33 -1.05 -9.41 10.22
C ILE A 33 -0.56 -8.19 11.02
N ASP A 34 -0.06 -8.45 12.22
CA ASP A 34 0.61 -7.43 13.02
C ASP A 34 1.81 -6.85 12.25
N ARG A 35 1.79 -5.55 12.00
CA ARG A 35 2.79 -4.90 11.14
C ARG A 35 4.19 -4.91 11.75
N ARG A 36 4.30 -4.94 13.07
CA ARG A 36 5.59 -4.93 13.76
C ARG A 36 6.25 -6.31 13.77
N THR A 37 5.48 -7.35 14.07
CA THR A 37 5.98 -8.71 14.29
C THR A 37 5.78 -9.62 13.09
N ARG A 38 4.91 -9.26 12.16
CA ARG A 38 4.41 -10.09 11.04
C ARG A 38 3.66 -11.35 11.48
N VAL A 39 3.23 -11.41 12.73
CA VAL A 39 2.43 -12.51 13.26
C VAL A 39 0.96 -12.26 12.95
N GLN A 40 0.24 -13.31 12.57
CA GLN A 40 -1.20 -13.25 12.36
C GLN A 40 -1.90 -13.02 13.68
N LEU A 41 -2.78 -12.02 13.72
CA LEU A 41 -3.60 -11.68 14.88
C LEU A 41 -4.83 -12.60 14.96
N LYS A 42 -5.51 -12.56 16.09
CA LYS A 42 -6.79 -13.24 16.28
C LYS A 42 -7.87 -12.63 15.37
N GLU A 43 -8.85 -13.46 15.04
CA GLU A 43 -10.04 -13.06 14.28
C GLU A 43 -10.77 -11.91 14.98
N ALA A 44 -11.07 -10.85 14.22
CA ALA A 44 -11.84 -9.69 14.70
C ALA A 44 -12.78 -9.19 13.60
N PRO A 45 -13.96 -8.63 13.95
CA PRO A 45 -14.83 -7.98 12.97
C PRO A 45 -14.09 -6.80 12.30
N ILE A 46 -14.30 -6.63 10.99
CA ILE A 46 -13.88 -5.42 10.30
C ILE A 46 -14.87 -4.32 10.69
N LEU A 47 -14.36 -3.26 11.31
CA LEU A 47 -15.16 -2.12 11.68
C LEU A 47 -15.44 -1.23 10.47
N PRO A 48 -16.63 -0.60 10.38
CA PRO A 48 -16.92 0.38 9.35
C PRO A 48 -15.88 1.51 9.36
N ARG A 49 -15.53 2.01 8.17
CA ARG A 49 -14.73 3.22 8.06
C ARG A 49 -15.47 4.38 8.73
N GLU A 50 -14.95 4.91 9.81
CA GLU A 50 -15.37 6.22 10.32
C GLU A 50 -14.86 7.30 9.35
N GLU A 51 -15.74 8.17 8.89
CA GLU A 51 -15.37 9.32 8.05
C GLU A 51 -14.26 10.13 8.73
N GLY A 52 -13.13 10.26 8.05
CA GLY A 52 -12.00 11.10 8.47
C GLY A 52 -10.87 10.40 9.22
N ARG A 53 -10.94 9.11 9.56
CA ARG A 53 -9.80 8.35 10.12
C ARG A 53 -9.11 7.51 9.06
N ALA A 54 -7.90 7.90 8.69
CA ALA A 54 -7.02 7.21 7.75
C ALA A 54 -6.25 6.04 8.40
N ILE A 55 -6.91 5.23 9.21
CA ILE A 55 -6.34 3.96 9.67
C ILE A 55 -7.19 2.87 9.06
N ALA A 56 -7.11 2.75 7.75
CA ALA A 56 -7.68 1.60 7.09
C ALA A 56 -6.58 0.55 6.99
N GLU A 57 -6.68 -0.49 7.76
CA GLU A 57 -5.96 -1.74 7.53
C GLU A 57 -6.29 -2.31 6.14
N THR A 58 -7.33 -1.78 5.49
CA THR A 58 -7.84 -2.17 4.19
C THR A 58 -8.23 -0.96 3.35
N MET A 59 -7.94 -1.00 2.04
CA MET A 59 -8.41 0.00 1.06
C MET A 59 -9.81 -0.35 0.53
N ILE A 60 -10.17 -1.63 0.55
CA ILE A 60 -11.48 -2.15 0.17
C ILE A 60 -12.44 -1.97 1.34
N ASP A 61 -13.58 -1.36 1.07
CA ASP A 61 -14.71 -1.34 2.01
C ASP A 61 -15.41 -2.70 1.99
N TYR A 62 -14.93 -3.63 2.80
CA TYR A 62 -15.45 -4.99 2.85
C TYR A 62 -16.87 -5.06 3.36
N GLU A 63 -17.29 -4.17 4.26
CA GLU A 63 -18.66 -4.15 4.74
C GLU A 63 -19.63 -3.84 3.59
N ARG A 64 -19.30 -2.83 2.80
CA ARG A 64 -20.07 -2.50 1.59
C ARG A 64 -20.00 -3.62 0.57
N LEU A 65 -18.79 -4.15 0.29
CA LEU A 65 -18.58 -5.22 -0.67
C LEU A 65 -19.46 -6.44 -0.35
N PHE A 66 -19.44 -6.88 0.89
CA PHE A 66 -20.21 -8.06 1.29
C PHE A 66 -21.73 -7.81 1.37
N ARG A 67 -22.14 -6.57 1.65
CA ARG A 67 -23.55 -6.18 1.56
C ARG A 67 -24.07 -6.23 0.12
N GLU A 68 -23.23 -5.88 -0.85
CA GLU A 68 -23.56 -5.88 -2.27
C GLU A 68 -23.18 -7.20 -2.99
N LEU A 69 -22.66 -8.18 -2.27
CA LEU A 69 -22.04 -9.39 -2.83
C LEU A 69 -22.97 -10.17 -3.77
N ASP A 70 -24.27 -10.21 -3.47
CA ASP A 70 -25.25 -10.90 -4.33
C ASP A 70 -25.37 -10.27 -5.74
N ALA A 71 -25.09 -8.98 -5.89
CA ALA A 71 -25.04 -8.32 -7.20
C ALA A 71 -23.86 -8.82 -8.05
N TYR A 72 -22.75 -9.13 -7.41
CA TYR A 72 -21.53 -9.63 -8.07
C TYR A 72 -21.63 -11.12 -8.39
N VAL A 73 -22.10 -11.92 -7.42
CA VAL A 73 -22.15 -13.39 -7.53
C VAL A 73 -23.24 -13.87 -8.47
N GLY A 74 -24.34 -13.14 -8.56
CA GLY A 74 -25.47 -13.49 -9.45
C GLY A 74 -25.29 -13.00 -10.89
N CYS A 75 -24.13 -12.44 -11.25
CA CYS A 75 -23.85 -11.98 -12.60
C CYS A 75 -23.22 -13.10 -13.45
N ALA A 76 -23.65 -13.23 -14.70
CA ALA A 76 -22.97 -14.05 -15.68
C ALA A 76 -21.80 -13.23 -16.28
N TRP A 77 -20.58 -13.61 -15.94
CA TRP A 77 -19.34 -12.95 -16.38
C TRP A 77 -18.89 -13.48 -17.76
N ASP A 78 -19.72 -13.33 -18.79
CA ASP A 78 -19.55 -13.94 -20.12
C ASP A 78 -19.56 -12.96 -21.31
N GLN A 79 -19.94 -11.70 -21.07
CA GLN A 79 -20.00 -10.64 -22.11
C GLN A 79 -18.76 -9.73 -22.00
N ASP A 80 -18.46 -8.95 -23.03
CA ASP A 80 -17.32 -8.01 -23.02
C ASP A 80 -17.58 -6.78 -22.15
N GLU A 81 -18.84 -6.40 -21.97
CA GLU A 81 -19.27 -5.34 -21.06
C GLU A 81 -20.50 -5.79 -20.26
N LEU A 82 -20.49 -5.55 -18.97
CA LEU A 82 -21.53 -5.97 -18.02
C LEU A 82 -21.99 -4.79 -17.17
N THR A 83 -23.30 -4.73 -16.91
CA THR A 83 -23.85 -3.84 -15.88
C THR A 83 -24.46 -4.70 -14.78
N LEU A 84 -23.94 -4.55 -13.56
CA LEU A 84 -24.44 -5.26 -12.38
C LEU A 84 -25.76 -4.64 -11.89
N LYS A 85 -26.48 -5.38 -11.06
CA LYS A 85 -27.75 -4.93 -10.45
C LYS A 85 -27.61 -3.66 -9.60
N ASN A 86 -26.41 -3.41 -9.04
CA ASN A 86 -26.09 -2.20 -8.29
C ASN A 86 -25.66 -1.02 -9.18
N GLY A 87 -25.72 -1.17 -10.50
CA GLY A 87 -25.36 -0.14 -11.49
C GLY A 87 -23.88 -0.06 -11.83
N ALA A 88 -23.02 -0.88 -11.23
CA ALA A 88 -21.60 -0.93 -11.56
C ALA A 88 -21.41 -1.51 -12.97
N VAL A 89 -20.56 -0.85 -13.79
CA VAL A 89 -20.27 -1.28 -15.16
C VAL A 89 -18.86 -1.82 -15.21
N TYR A 90 -18.71 -3.01 -15.78
CA TYR A 90 -17.45 -3.71 -15.96
C TYR A 90 -17.16 -3.98 -17.42
N SER A 91 -15.90 -3.91 -17.82
CA SER A 91 -15.44 -4.35 -19.13
C SER A 91 -14.35 -5.41 -18.98
N ARG A 92 -14.38 -6.37 -19.91
CA ARG A 92 -13.38 -7.42 -20.01
C ARG A 92 -12.02 -6.85 -20.42
N HIS A 93 -10.96 -7.34 -19.78
CA HIS A 93 -9.58 -6.95 -20.04
C HIS A 93 -8.69 -8.18 -20.29
N ILE A 94 -7.44 -8.13 -19.81
CA ILE A 94 -6.44 -9.19 -19.94
C ILE A 94 -6.78 -10.42 -19.09
N THR A 95 -6.09 -11.52 -19.38
CA THR A 95 -6.15 -12.73 -18.57
C THR A 95 -4.84 -12.97 -17.83
N TYR A 96 -4.94 -13.69 -16.72
CA TYR A 96 -3.81 -14.23 -15.97
C TYR A 96 -3.89 -15.76 -16.01
N THR A 97 -2.78 -16.43 -16.34
CA THR A 97 -2.72 -17.90 -16.35
C THR A 97 -1.70 -18.37 -15.34
N GLY A 98 -2.04 -19.40 -14.58
CA GLY A 98 -1.20 -19.98 -13.55
C GLY A 98 -1.65 -21.39 -13.20
N THR A 99 -1.14 -21.93 -12.10
CA THR A 99 -1.46 -23.28 -11.64
C THR A 99 -2.24 -23.23 -10.34
N VAL A 100 -3.41 -23.88 -10.30
CA VAL A 100 -4.26 -24.03 -9.11
C VAL A 100 -4.51 -25.53 -8.93
N GLU A 101 -4.18 -26.07 -7.76
CA GLU A 101 -4.31 -27.52 -7.46
C GLU A 101 -3.73 -28.43 -8.55
N GLY A 102 -2.56 -28.06 -9.10
CA GLY A 102 -1.85 -28.82 -10.15
C GLY A 102 -2.45 -28.70 -11.54
N LYS A 103 -3.49 -27.89 -11.75
CA LYS A 103 -4.13 -27.67 -13.05
C LYS A 103 -3.82 -26.26 -13.57
N THR A 104 -3.64 -26.13 -14.88
CA THR A 104 -3.57 -24.82 -15.53
C THR A 104 -4.95 -24.16 -15.48
N VAL A 105 -5.00 -22.95 -14.93
CA VAL A 105 -6.21 -22.14 -14.78
C VAL A 105 -5.97 -20.77 -15.39
N THR A 106 -6.98 -20.22 -16.06
CA THR A 106 -6.95 -18.88 -16.61
C THR A 106 -8.02 -18.04 -15.93
N ALA A 107 -7.61 -16.93 -15.35
CA ALA A 107 -8.50 -15.93 -14.73
C ALA A 107 -8.69 -14.75 -15.67
N GLN A 108 -9.93 -14.28 -15.81
CA GLN A 108 -10.31 -13.12 -16.61
C GLN A 108 -10.39 -11.88 -15.74
N LEU A 109 -9.66 -10.82 -16.10
CA LEU A 109 -9.76 -9.50 -15.45
C LEU A 109 -10.94 -8.71 -16.01
N TRP A 110 -11.70 -8.11 -15.10
CA TRP A 110 -12.79 -7.18 -15.33
C TRP A 110 -12.50 -5.86 -14.64
N CYS A 111 -12.40 -4.79 -15.42
CA CYS A 111 -12.15 -3.46 -14.86
C CYS A 111 -13.45 -2.68 -14.75
N GLN A 112 -13.67 -2.08 -13.58
CA GLN A 112 -14.81 -1.22 -13.33
C GLN A 112 -14.63 0.11 -14.06
N ARG A 113 -15.63 0.53 -14.85
CA ARG A 113 -15.66 1.83 -15.51
C ARG A 113 -16.29 2.90 -14.61
N LYS A 114 -15.73 4.10 -14.64
CA LYS A 114 -16.37 5.36 -14.18
C LYS A 114 -16.43 5.66 -12.68
N SER A 115 -15.53 5.21 -11.80
CA SER A 115 -15.52 5.83 -10.47
C SER A 115 -14.12 5.95 -9.85
N HIS A 116 -13.92 6.99 -9.05
CA HIS A 116 -12.85 7.03 -8.08
C HIS A 116 -13.17 5.97 -7.01
N GLY A 117 -12.25 5.04 -6.76
CA GLY A 117 -12.50 3.91 -5.86
C GLY A 117 -13.07 2.68 -6.60
N CYS A 118 -12.72 2.53 -7.87
CA CYS A 118 -13.04 1.34 -8.67
C CYS A 118 -12.54 0.07 -7.98
N MET A 119 -13.32 -0.98 -8.09
CA MET A 119 -12.93 -2.31 -7.67
C MET A 119 -12.91 -3.21 -8.90
N ASP A 120 -11.72 -3.65 -9.30
CA ASP A 120 -11.58 -4.63 -10.37
C ASP A 120 -11.79 -6.04 -9.82
N ILE A 121 -12.14 -6.96 -10.70
CA ILE A 121 -12.50 -8.34 -10.36
C ILE A 121 -11.78 -9.32 -11.26
N LEU A 122 -11.37 -10.45 -10.70
CA LEU A 122 -10.93 -11.61 -11.48
C LEU A 122 -11.94 -12.76 -11.32
N THR A 123 -12.24 -13.43 -12.43
CA THR A 123 -13.11 -14.60 -12.47
C THR A 123 -12.40 -15.79 -13.10
N VAL A 124 -12.74 -17.00 -12.59
CA VAL A 124 -12.43 -18.29 -13.20
C VAL A 124 -13.74 -19.02 -13.39
N ASP A 125 -14.00 -19.54 -14.60
CA ASP A 125 -15.27 -20.20 -14.94
C ASP A 125 -16.50 -19.40 -14.48
N GLN A 126 -16.50 -18.09 -14.78
CA GLN A 126 -17.53 -17.10 -14.37
C GLN A 126 -17.71 -16.93 -12.85
N LYS A 127 -16.87 -17.52 -12.02
CA LYS A 127 -16.88 -17.33 -10.56
C LYS A 127 -15.81 -16.33 -10.14
N ILE A 128 -16.20 -15.39 -9.30
CA ILE A 128 -15.27 -14.41 -8.72
C ILE A 128 -14.28 -15.12 -7.80
N ILE A 129 -13.01 -14.81 -8.00
CA ILE A 129 -11.91 -15.32 -7.17
C ILE A 129 -11.08 -14.19 -6.55
N VAL A 130 -11.17 -12.97 -7.08
CA VAL A 130 -10.35 -11.83 -6.62
C VAL A 130 -11.14 -10.53 -6.67
N PHE A 131 -10.93 -9.70 -5.66
CA PHE A 131 -11.28 -8.29 -5.65
C PHE A 131 -10.00 -7.46 -5.58
N ILE A 132 -9.91 -6.42 -6.42
CA ILE A 132 -8.74 -5.54 -6.51
C ILE A 132 -9.19 -4.10 -6.33
N ASN A 133 -8.59 -3.38 -5.38
CA ASN A 133 -8.63 -1.93 -5.37
C ASN A 133 -7.34 -1.41 -6.05
N PRO A 134 -7.42 -0.90 -7.28
CA PRO A 134 -6.25 -0.46 -8.04
C PRO A 134 -5.87 0.99 -7.65
N GLY A 135 -5.65 1.26 -6.38
CA GLY A 135 -5.29 2.60 -5.91
C GLY A 135 -4.11 3.20 -6.70
N ARG A 136 -4.03 4.53 -6.79
CA ARG A 136 -3.02 5.24 -7.60
C ARG A 136 -1.57 4.88 -7.24
N ILE A 137 -1.33 4.54 -6.00
CA ILE A 137 0.02 4.41 -5.43
C ILE A 137 0.22 3.04 -4.82
N CYS A 138 -0.83 2.53 -4.19
CA CYS A 138 -0.88 1.23 -3.57
C CYS A 138 -2.11 0.50 -4.09
N SER A 139 -2.02 -0.80 -4.25
CA SER A 139 -3.15 -1.65 -4.59
C SER A 139 -3.44 -2.61 -3.45
N GLU A 140 -4.70 -2.88 -3.20
CA GLU A 140 -5.12 -3.99 -2.36
C GLU A 140 -5.71 -5.09 -3.21
N ILE A 141 -5.21 -6.30 -3.04
CA ILE A 141 -5.67 -7.50 -3.73
C ILE A 141 -6.19 -8.47 -2.68
N THR A 142 -7.44 -8.87 -2.83
CA THR A 142 -8.08 -9.86 -1.97
C THR A 142 -8.45 -11.05 -2.82
N VAL A 143 -7.73 -12.14 -2.62
CA VAL A 143 -7.78 -13.34 -3.45
C VAL A 143 -8.32 -14.54 -2.67
N LEU A 144 -9.20 -15.31 -3.27
CA LEU A 144 -9.63 -16.59 -2.76
C LEU A 144 -8.39 -17.51 -2.58
N ALA A 145 -8.22 -18.04 -1.38
CA ALA A 145 -7.05 -18.84 -1.02
C ALA A 145 -6.81 -19.95 -2.04
N GLY A 146 -5.56 -20.08 -2.53
CA GLY A 146 -5.15 -21.04 -3.56
C GLY A 146 -5.18 -20.51 -5.00
N TYR A 147 -5.69 -19.29 -5.23
CA TYR A 147 -5.74 -18.67 -6.56
C TYR A 147 -4.69 -17.56 -6.77
N GLU A 148 -3.72 -17.42 -5.89
CA GLU A 148 -2.70 -16.36 -5.95
C GLU A 148 -1.91 -16.37 -7.26
N SER A 149 -1.61 -17.56 -7.80
CA SER A 149 -0.83 -17.75 -9.03
C SER A 149 -1.50 -17.22 -10.31
N VAL A 150 -2.80 -16.96 -10.28
CA VAL A 150 -3.58 -16.42 -11.41
C VAL A 150 -4.00 -14.98 -11.20
N THR A 151 -3.17 -14.20 -10.50
CA THR A 151 -3.42 -12.80 -10.14
C THR A 151 -2.23 -11.90 -10.45
N PRO A 152 -2.39 -10.56 -10.40
CA PRO A 152 -1.27 -9.63 -10.50
C PRO A 152 -0.20 -9.79 -9.40
N LEU A 153 -0.45 -10.58 -8.34
CA LEU A 153 0.54 -10.85 -7.28
C LEU A 153 1.81 -11.50 -7.84
N THR A 154 1.71 -12.29 -8.92
CA THR A 154 2.87 -12.92 -9.57
C THR A 154 3.92 -11.91 -10.05
N ARG A 155 3.56 -10.63 -10.22
CA ARG A 155 4.53 -9.56 -10.52
C ARG A 155 5.50 -9.28 -9.37
N PHE A 156 5.14 -9.65 -8.14
CA PHE A 156 6.00 -9.49 -6.97
C PHE A 156 6.93 -10.69 -6.73
N ASP A 157 6.83 -11.74 -7.58
CA ASP A 157 7.71 -12.92 -7.54
C ASP A 157 9.00 -12.71 -8.34
N ASP A 158 9.15 -11.54 -8.99
CA ASP A 158 10.37 -11.21 -9.74
C ASP A 158 11.60 -11.32 -8.82
N PRO A 159 12.65 -12.07 -9.24
CA PRO A 159 13.86 -12.25 -8.46
C PRO A 159 14.66 -10.96 -8.24
N LEU A 160 14.44 -9.93 -9.09
CA LEU A 160 15.07 -8.61 -8.93
C LEU A 160 14.41 -7.75 -7.86
N LEU A 161 13.22 -8.12 -7.38
CA LEU A 161 12.55 -7.39 -6.31
C LEU A 161 13.02 -7.87 -4.93
N SER A 162 13.25 -6.90 -4.04
CA SER A 162 13.53 -7.19 -2.62
C SER A 162 12.36 -7.96 -2.00
N LYS A 163 12.67 -9.07 -1.33
CA LYS A 163 11.65 -9.94 -0.72
C LYS A 163 11.09 -9.33 0.56
N VAL A 164 9.82 -9.61 0.84
CA VAL A 164 9.17 -9.25 2.11
C VAL A 164 9.73 -10.12 3.22
N ALA A 165 10.52 -9.53 4.12
CA ALA A 165 11.23 -10.24 5.20
C ALA A 165 11.03 -9.61 6.59
N TYR A 166 10.75 -8.30 6.67
CA TYR A 166 10.81 -7.54 7.91
C TYR A 166 9.43 -7.09 8.38
N GLY A 167 9.28 -6.91 9.70
CA GLY A 167 8.21 -6.09 10.28
C GLY A 167 8.55 -4.60 10.21
N VAL A 168 7.71 -3.75 10.79
CA VAL A 168 7.89 -2.30 10.82
C VAL A 168 8.10 -1.83 12.25
N ASN A 169 9.19 -1.09 12.48
CA ASN A 169 9.50 -0.44 13.75
C ASN A 169 9.45 1.09 13.59
N PRO A 170 8.38 1.77 14.01
CA PRO A 170 8.31 3.23 13.97
C PRO A 170 9.22 3.84 15.05
N LEU A 171 10.04 4.82 14.67
CA LEU A 171 10.84 5.61 15.62
C LEU A 171 10.07 6.83 16.16
N GLY A 172 8.90 7.14 15.55
CA GLY A 172 8.09 8.29 15.90
C GLY A 172 8.50 9.58 15.17
N ASN A 173 7.91 10.70 15.62
CA ASN A 173 8.15 12.02 15.03
C ASN A 173 9.44 12.64 15.56
N ILE A 174 10.32 13.03 14.65
CA ILE A 174 11.62 13.65 14.92
C ILE A 174 11.63 15.01 14.24
N MET A 175 12.00 16.05 14.99
CA MET A 175 12.19 17.40 14.44
C MET A 175 13.59 17.54 13.88
N VAL A 176 13.76 17.32 12.57
CA VAL A 176 15.06 17.41 11.87
C VAL A 176 15.43 18.87 11.66
N PRO A 177 16.59 19.33 12.17
CA PRO A 177 17.01 20.71 12.01
C PRO A 177 17.55 20.96 10.59
N CYS A 178 17.15 22.08 9.99
CA CYS A 178 17.77 22.64 8.81
C CYS A 178 18.92 23.61 9.19
N LYS A 179 19.83 23.90 8.26
CA LYS A 179 20.98 24.81 8.47
C LYS A 179 20.56 26.21 8.90
N ASP A 180 19.39 26.67 8.52
CA ASP A 180 18.83 27.97 8.89
C ASP A 180 18.11 27.98 10.25
N GLY A 181 18.09 26.84 10.96
CA GLY A 181 17.49 26.70 12.29
C GLY A 181 16.01 26.31 12.29
N VAL A 182 15.35 26.25 11.14
CA VAL A 182 13.98 25.71 11.04
C VAL A 182 14.03 24.19 11.25
N ARG A 183 13.03 23.62 11.92
CA ARG A 183 12.97 22.16 12.18
C ARG A 183 11.79 21.57 11.44
N LEU A 184 12.02 20.46 10.76
CA LEU A 184 11.03 19.81 9.94
C LEU A 184 10.58 18.46 10.56
N ALA A 185 9.28 18.32 10.73
CA ALA A 185 8.66 17.16 11.34
C ALA A 185 8.81 15.93 10.42
N THR A 186 9.51 14.93 10.92
CA THR A 186 9.92 13.76 10.15
C THR A 186 9.57 12.49 10.91
N GLU A 187 8.86 11.57 10.27
CA GLU A 187 8.67 10.23 10.81
C GLU A 187 9.56 9.22 10.11
N VAL A 188 10.12 8.32 10.90
CA VAL A 188 11.05 7.28 10.45
C VAL A 188 10.52 5.91 10.83
N PHE A 189 10.50 5.02 9.86
CA PHE A 189 10.09 3.63 10.02
C PHE A 189 11.25 2.74 9.60
N LEU A 190 11.72 1.88 10.48
CA LEU A 190 12.82 0.95 10.23
C LEU A 190 12.32 -0.49 10.09
N PRO A 191 13.02 -1.33 9.33
CA PRO A 191 12.79 -2.76 9.36
C PRO A 191 12.95 -3.32 10.78
N ASN A 192 11.96 -4.06 11.26
CA ASN A 192 12.05 -4.79 12.51
C ASN A 192 12.61 -6.18 12.26
N GLY A 193 13.68 -6.54 12.97
CA GLY A 193 14.39 -7.81 12.79
C GLY A 193 15.70 -7.66 12.00
N LEU A 194 16.28 -6.45 11.93
CA LEU A 194 17.64 -6.25 11.43
C LEU A 194 18.65 -6.86 12.41
N GLU A 195 19.74 -7.39 11.87
CA GLU A 195 20.88 -7.83 12.67
C GLU A 195 21.55 -6.63 13.37
N PRO A 196 22.19 -6.85 14.54
CA PRO A 196 22.90 -5.79 15.23
C PRO A 196 23.95 -5.13 14.34
N GLY A 197 23.84 -3.80 14.16
CA GLY A 197 24.73 -3.00 13.30
C GLY A 197 24.43 -3.08 11.81
N GLN A 198 23.44 -3.82 11.39
CA GLN A 198 22.98 -3.82 10.00
C GLN A 198 22.43 -2.45 9.63
N LYS A 199 22.90 -1.92 8.50
CA LYS A 199 22.45 -0.66 7.91
C LYS A 199 21.60 -0.90 6.67
N VAL A 200 20.72 0.04 6.38
CA VAL A 200 19.76 -0.08 5.27
C VAL A 200 19.68 1.20 4.46
N PRO A 201 19.36 1.11 3.16
CA PRO A 201 19.06 2.27 2.35
C PRO A 201 17.72 2.88 2.74
N SER A 202 17.52 4.14 2.38
CA SER A 202 16.32 4.90 2.75
C SER A 202 15.46 5.24 1.53
N ILE A 203 14.15 5.19 1.70
CA ILE A 203 13.19 5.78 0.77
C ILE A 203 12.55 7.00 1.45
N VAL A 204 12.66 8.16 0.82
CA VAL A 204 12.23 9.45 1.37
C VAL A 204 11.03 9.99 0.61
N ILE A 205 10.06 10.50 1.37
CA ILE A 205 8.95 11.30 0.86
C ILE A 205 8.94 12.64 1.60
N ARG A 206 8.85 13.75 0.86
CA ARG A 206 8.58 15.08 1.42
C ARG A 206 7.22 15.57 0.94
N THR A 207 6.33 15.91 1.85
CA THR A 207 4.91 16.16 1.56
C THR A 207 4.41 17.48 2.13
N CYS A 208 3.59 18.19 1.36
CA CYS A 208 2.82 19.35 1.83
C CYS A 208 1.39 18.97 2.30
N TYR A 209 1.02 17.70 2.16
CA TYR A 209 -0.35 17.22 2.40
C TYR A 209 -0.57 16.63 3.81
N GLY A 210 0.48 16.63 4.64
CA GLY A 210 0.50 15.99 5.95
C GLY A 210 1.04 14.56 5.88
N LYS A 211 2.15 14.30 6.60
CA LYS A 211 2.84 13.00 6.58
C LYS A 211 1.94 11.83 7.02
N ALA A 212 1.01 12.07 7.95
CA ALA A 212 0.07 11.06 8.44
C ALA A 212 -0.76 10.39 7.31
N ARG A 213 -1.02 11.12 6.22
CA ARG A 213 -1.75 10.61 5.06
C ARG A 213 -1.03 9.49 4.31
N ASP A 214 0.29 9.50 4.35
CA ASP A 214 1.12 8.65 3.50
C ASP A 214 1.93 7.61 4.32
N ILE A 215 1.73 7.54 5.63
CA ILE A 215 2.43 6.61 6.54
C ILE A 215 2.23 5.15 6.14
N ASP A 216 1.06 4.77 5.64
CA ASP A 216 0.77 3.39 5.23
C ASP A 216 1.69 2.89 4.10
N ARG A 217 2.33 3.79 3.36
CA ARG A 217 3.34 3.43 2.36
C ARG A 217 4.60 2.84 2.96
N SER A 218 4.86 3.11 4.25
CA SER A 218 5.96 2.50 4.98
C SER A 218 5.92 0.97 4.91
N TRP A 219 4.72 0.38 4.95
CA TRP A 219 4.53 -1.06 4.90
C TRP A 219 5.14 -1.69 3.65
N HIS A 220 4.99 -1.04 2.49
CA HIS A 220 5.56 -1.52 1.23
C HIS A 220 7.09 -1.55 1.24
N TRP A 221 7.73 -0.48 1.72
CA TRP A 221 9.18 -0.32 1.65
C TRP A 221 9.90 -1.01 2.81
N VAL A 222 9.43 -0.79 4.02
CA VAL A 222 10.09 -1.26 5.24
C VAL A 222 10.10 -2.79 5.31
N THR A 223 9.01 -3.44 4.91
CA THR A 223 8.95 -4.90 4.90
C THR A 223 9.95 -5.54 3.93
N ARG A 224 10.51 -4.75 3.00
CA ARG A 224 11.51 -5.16 2.01
C ARG A 224 12.94 -4.74 2.37
N GLY A 225 13.15 -4.20 3.56
CA GLY A 225 14.48 -3.87 4.07
C GLY A 225 14.94 -2.44 3.83
N TYR A 226 14.03 -1.51 3.51
CA TYR A 226 14.34 -0.09 3.40
C TYR A 226 13.91 0.65 4.67
N ALA A 227 14.67 1.63 5.13
CA ALA A 227 14.14 2.66 6.00
C ALA A 227 13.16 3.53 5.20
N PHE A 228 12.00 3.85 5.78
CA PHE A 228 11.06 4.78 5.18
C PHE A 228 11.04 6.06 6.00
N VAL A 229 11.32 7.19 5.34
CA VAL A 229 11.40 8.51 5.96
C VAL A 229 10.38 9.40 5.29
N ILE A 230 9.45 9.95 6.07
CA ILE A 230 8.46 10.88 5.56
C ILE A 230 8.49 12.18 6.35
N GLN A 231 8.61 13.30 5.64
CA GLN A 231 8.77 14.63 6.21
C GLN A 231 7.69 15.58 5.71
N ASP A 232 7.05 16.31 6.62
CA ASP A 232 6.26 17.48 6.25
C ASP A 232 7.20 18.60 5.77
N VAL A 233 6.88 19.22 4.62
CA VAL A 233 7.64 20.36 4.15
C VAL A 233 7.47 21.56 5.07
N ARG A 234 8.39 22.51 5.00
CA ARG A 234 8.44 23.75 5.78
C ARG A 234 7.07 24.44 5.85
N GLY A 235 6.64 24.81 7.07
CA GLY A 235 5.38 25.50 7.31
C GLY A 235 4.12 24.67 7.05
N ARG A 236 4.25 23.33 6.99
CA ARG A 236 3.09 22.41 6.84
C ARG A 236 3.00 21.43 8.00
N SER A 237 1.74 21.15 8.38
CA SER A 237 1.38 20.20 9.45
C SER A 237 2.20 20.45 10.72
N ASP A 238 3.14 19.57 11.06
CA ASP A 238 3.92 19.64 12.30
C ASP A 238 5.30 20.29 12.11
N SER A 239 5.67 20.70 10.87
CA SER A 239 6.95 21.36 10.59
C SER A 239 6.91 22.85 10.94
N ASP A 240 8.03 23.34 11.49
CA ASP A 240 8.24 24.76 11.77
C ASP A 240 8.37 25.60 10.47
N GLY A 241 8.41 26.91 10.61
CA GLY A 241 8.61 27.88 9.53
C GLY A 241 7.33 28.28 8.82
N THR A 242 7.47 28.83 7.62
CA THR A 242 6.37 29.30 6.78
C THR A 242 6.42 28.60 5.43
N LEU A 243 5.26 28.21 4.92
CA LEU A 243 5.16 27.62 3.59
C LEU A 243 5.36 28.70 2.53
N GLU A 244 6.47 28.65 1.83
CA GLU A 244 6.72 29.34 0.57
C GLU A 244 6.86 28.28 -0.51
N ALA A 245 5.74 27.95 -1.16
CA ALA A 245 5.68 26.83 -2.08
C ALA A 245 6.77 26.89 -3.13
N PHE A 246 7.49 25.78 -3.32
CA PHE A 246 8.55 25.60 -4.29
C PHE A 246 9.87 26.36 -4.03
N GLN A 247 10.04 27.04 -2.90
CA GLN A 247 11.22 27.86 -2.64
C GLN A 247 12.34 27.11 -1.90
N HIS A 248 12.03 26.37 -0.84
CA HIS A 248 13.01 25.77 0.07
C HIS A 248 13.25 24.27 -0.14
N GLU A 249 12.61 23.67 -1.13
CA GLU A 249 12.55 22.21 -1.25
C GLU A 249 13.91 21.55 -1.50
N ARG A 250 14.81 22.25 -2.17
CA ARG A 250 16.16 21.78 -2.48
C ARG A 250 17.06 21.78 -1.24
N GLU A 251 17.11 22.89 -0.54
CA GLU A 251 17.95 23.09 0.65
C GLU A 251 17.48 22.23 1.81
N ASP A 252 16.16 22.17 2.04
CA ASP A 252 15.56 21.33 3.07
C ASP A 252 15.78 19.84 2.80
N ALA A 253 15.79 19.43 1.52
CA ALA A 253 16.09 18.04 1.14
C ALA A 253 17.56 17.71 1.39
N ASP A 254 18.50 18.63 1.04
CA ASP A 254 19.92 18.46 1.30
C ASP A 254 20.21 18.27 2.79
N ASP A 255 19.59 19.08 3.64
CA ASP A 255 19.73 18.99 5.10
C ASP A 255 19.18 17.66 5.63
N LEU A 256 18.01 17.22 5.13
CA LEU A 256 17.43 15.93 5.48
C LEU A 256 18.34 14.76 5.08
N PHE A 257 18.93 14.79 3.87
CA PHE A 257 19.79 13.71 3.40
C PHE A 257 21.06 13.59 4.23
N ASN A 258 21.69 14.71 4.56
CA ASN A 258 22.86 14.74 5.44
C ASN A 258 22.50 14.20 6.84
N TRP A 259 21.33 14.55 7.37
CA TRP A 259 20.84 14.03 8.62
C TRP A 259 20.60 12.52 8.56
N ILE A 260 19.95 12.00 7.50
CA ILE A 260 19.73 10.56 7.30
C ILE A 260 21.06 9.81 7.21
N ALA A 261 21.99 10.30 6.41
CA ALA A 261 23.29 9.63 6.21
C ALA A 261 24.11 9.51 7.53
N ALA A 262 23.93 10.46 8.44
CA ALA A 262 24.56 10.44 9.76
C ALA A 262 23.92 9.48 10.77
N GLN A 263 22.76 8.89 10.45
CA GLN A 263 22.07 8.00 11.37
C GLN A 263 22.78 6.62 11.46
N PRO A 264 22.78 5.98 12.63
CA PRO A 264 23.46 4.69 12.82
C PRO A 264 22.86 3.55 12.01
N TRP A 265 21.60 3.65 11.63
CA TRP A 265 20.88 2.67 10.84
C TRP A 265 21.00 2.89 9.31
N SER A 266 21.54 4.02 8.86
CA SER A 266 21.64 4.38 7.45
C SER A 266 22.91 3.81 6.81
N ASP A 267 22.79 3.26 5.62
CA ASP A 267 23.93 2.87 4.78
C ASP A 267 24.44 4.03 3.89
N GLY A 268 23.78 5.19 3.96
CA GLY A 268 24.12 6.39 3.21
C GLY A 268 23.47 6.46 1.82
N ASN A 269 22.73 5.45 1.39
CA ASN A 269 22.03 5.49 0.10
C ASN A 269 20.58 5.92 0.30
N ILE A 270 20.15 6.91 -0.49
CA ILE A 270 18.82 7.50 -0.41
C ILE A 270 18.15 7.46 -1.77
N GLY A 271 16.91 6.95 -1.83
CA GLY A 271 16.02 7.13 -2.95
C GLY A 271 14.83 8.00 -2.55
N MET A 272 14.33 8.80 -3.49
CA MET A 272 13.09 9.56 -3.29
C MET A 272 11.96 9.03 -4.18
N TRP A 273 10.75 9.20 -3.69
CA TRP A 273 9.56 8.85 -4.44
C TRP A 273 8.45 9.86 -4.21
N GLY A 274 7.73 10.22 -5.28
CA GLY A 274 6.60 11.12 -5.17
C GLY A 274 5.90 11.41 -6.49
N ALA A 275 4.65 11.88 -6.37
CA ALA A 275 3.84 12.36 -7.47
C ALA A 275 3.23 13.72 -7.11
N SER A 276 2.88 14.55 -8.09
CA SER A 276 2.35 15.90 -7.89
C SER A 276 3.37 16.77 -7.13
N TYR A 277 3.01 17.43 -6.05
CA TYR A 277 3.94 18.20 -5.22
C TYR A 277 5.09 17.33 -4.67
N LEU A 278 4.83 16.09 -4.30
CA LEU A 278 5.87 15.16 -3.87
C LEU A 278 6.85 14.84 -5.03
N GLY A 279 6.37 14.83 -6.27
CA GLY A 279 7.21 14.72 -7.46
C GLY A 279 8.09 15.96 -7.62
N TYR A 280 7.57 17.16 -7.35
CA TYR A 280 8.35 18.38 -7.34
C TYR A 280 9.45 18.35 -6.28
N THR A 281 9.13 17.97 -5.03
CA THR A 281 10.14 17.84 -3.97
C THR A 281 11.24 16.85 -4.34
N THR A 282 10.89 15.75 -5.01
CA THR A 282 11.85 14.75 -5.53
C THR A 282 12.75 15.37 -6.61
N THR A 283 12.17 16.04 -7.61
CA THR A 283 12.93 16.65 -8.71
C THR A 283 13.82 17.79 -8.21
N SER A 284 13.31 18.63 -7.29
CA SER A 284 14.08 19.72 -6.67
C SER A 284 15.26 19.16 -5.88
N ALA A 285 15.07 18.08 -5.14
CA ALA A 285 16.14 17.41 -4.39
C ALA A 285 17.29 16.94 -5.30
N CYS A 286 16.99 16.44 -6.52
CA CYS A 286 18.02 16.03 -7.48
C CYS A 286 18.96 17.19 -7.85
N THR A 287 18.49 18.44 -7.77
CA THR A 287 19.31 19.62 -8.09
C THR A 287 20.28 20.02 -6.98
N SER A 288 20.18 19.41 -5.78
CA SER A 288 21.10 19.66 -4.67
C SER A 288 22.50 19.12 -4.94
N GLY A 289 22.62 18.08 -5.75
CA GLY A 289 23.87 17.37 -5.97
C GLY A 289 24.36 16.61 -4.74
N ASN A 290 23.46 16.30 -3.79
CA ASN A 290 23.82 15.57 -2.58
C ASN A 290 24.34 14.16 -2.94
N PRO A 291 25.50 13.73 -2.40
CA PRO A 291 26.13 12.47 -2.77
C PRO A 291 25.35 11.23 -2.29
N HIS A 292 24.36 11.40 -1.41
CA HIS A 292 23.56 10.32 -0.84
C HIS A 292 22.31 9.98 -1.67
N LEU A 293 21.87 10.87 -2.59
CA LEU A 293 20.69 10.70 -3.44
C LEU A 293 20.99 9.95 -4.73
#